data_53b0296ff9ef819b9bf5bb8ac3161b3b
#
_entry.id   53b0296ff9ef819b9bf5bb8ac3161b3b
#
_cell.length_a   1.000
_cell.length_b   1.000
_cell.length_c   1.000
_cell.angle_alpha   90.00
_cell.angle_beta   90.00
_cell.angle_gamma   90.00
#
_symmetry.space_group_name_H-M   'P 1'
#
loop_
_entity.id
_entity.type
_entity.pdbx_description
1 polymer ?
#
loop_
_entity_poly.entity_id
_entity_poly.type
_entity_poly.pdbx_seq_one_letter_code
_entity_poly.pdbx_strand_id
1 'polypeptide(L)'
;MNLFRSVVEPRWHEIDGSRVARPRVLMDWMEHARSLVPADDSLHAPLNFGLARSIRLDTFAPIDTPAPVAVAVWLSHCGTTSYAIDHELTRVGDGAVVARARLVFVRMGADRRPAPVDPSVAGRVRGAPVELLQGRELGEPHGAPAFERAFQAVLNDENRGRHVGHTQVVDYLDDTWRLALLGAVQGAEPGMHWRQPRSIAVDYEGEAHAGDQLVARAWTTSEWASDAALDLTRPSDQRCIARARFLF
;
A
#
# COMPACT_ATOMS: atom_id res chain seq x y z
N MET A 1 17.14 0.86 20.56
CA MET A 1 16.31 0.19 19.53
C MET A 1 16.90 0.54 18.19
N ASN A 2 17.52 -0.40 17.46
CA ASN A 2 18.12 -0.10 16.15
C ASN A 2 17.02 -0.17 15.07
N LEU A 3 16.25 0.92 14.95
CA LEU A 3 15.39 1.14 13.80
C LEU A 3 16.23 1.78 12.71
N PHE A 4 16.08 1.34 11.47
CA PHE A 4 16.63 2.09 10.35
C PHE A 4 15.77 3.36 10.16
N ARG A 5 16.43 4.49 9.94
CA ARG A 5 15.75 5.77 9.70
C ARG A 5 16.37 6.47 8.51
N SER A 6 15.53 7.02 7.69
CA SER A 6 15.92 7.93 6.60
C SER A 6 15.01 9.16 6.61
N VAL A 7 15.40 10.20 5.92
CA VAL A 7 14.58 11.38 5.69
C VAL A 7 14.30 11.47 4.21
N VAL A 8 13.03 11.67 3.88
CA VAL A 8 12.55 11.93 2.53
C VAL A 8 12.24 13.42 2.41
N GLU A 9 12.64 14.02 1.29
CA GLU A 9 12.29 15.39 0.91
C GLU A 9 11.14 15.31 -0.10
N PRO A 10 9.88 15.51 0.32
CA PRO A 10 8.74 15.48 -0.58
C PRO A 10 8.85 16.51 -1.70
N ARG A 11 8.33 16.19 -2.88
CA ARG A 11 8.32 17.08 -4.03
C ARG A 11 6.89 17.57 -4.29
N TRP A 12 6.76 18.76 -4.91
CA TRP A 12 5.44 19.32 -5.21
C TRP A 12 4.55 18.43 -6.07
N HIS A 13 5.11 17.64 -6.99
CA HIS A 13 4.33 16.72 -7.82
C HIS A 13 3.86 15.46 -7.08
N GLU A 14 4.38 15.20 -5.87
CA GLU A 14 3.93 14.12 -4.99
C GLU A 14 2.73 14.54 -4.12
N ILE A 15 2.40 15.84 -4.15
CA ILE A 15 1.23 16.41 -3.48
C ILE A 15 0.19 16.69 -4.57
N ASP A 16 -0.93 16.03 -4.51
CA ASP A 16 -1.95 16.09 -5.55
C ASP A 16 -2.87 17.33 -5.43
N GLY A 17 -3.91 17.38 -6.27
CA GLY A 17 -4.90 18.45 -6.26
C GLY A 17 -5.70 18.56 -4.96
N SER A 18 -5.70 17.54 -4.11
CA SER A 18 -6.26 17.58 -2.74
C SER A 18 -5.34 18.28 -1.76
N ARG A 19 -4.13 18.65 -2.20
CA ARG A 19 -3.04 19.21 -1.39
C ARG A 19 -2.53 18.23 -0.32
N VAL A 20 -2.56 16.94 -0.59
CA VAL A 20 -2.00 15.92 0.29
C VAL A 20 -1.22 14.87 -0.49
N ALA A 21 -0.22 14.27 0.15
CA ALA A 21 0.46 13.11 -0.41
C ALA A 21 -0.48 11.90 -0.42
N ARG A 22 -0.70 11.32 -1.62
CA ARG A 22 -1.58 10.16 -1.81
C ARG A 22 -1.02 8.90 -1.14
N PRO A 23 -1.86 7.89 -0.89
CA PRO A 23 -1.43 6.63 -0.29
C PRO A 23 -0.25 5.97 -1.01
N ARG A 24 -0.26 5.95 -2.35
CA ARG A 24 0.87 5.45 -3.15
C ARG A 24 2.17 6.17 -2.80
N VAL A 25 2.16 7.48 -2.72
CA VAL A 25 3.36 8.30 -2.44
C VAL A 25 3.93 7.95 -1.07
N LEU A 26 3.09 7.81 -0.05
CA LEU A 26 3.52 7.37 1.28
C LEU A 26 4.20 6.01 1.22
N MET A 27 3.65 5.08 0.43
CA MET A 27 4.22 3.74 0.23
C MET A 27 5.55 3.79 -0.55
N ASP A 28 5.65 4.64 -1.58
CA ASP A 28 6.89 4.82 -2.35
C ASP A 28 8.01 5.36 -1.45
N TRP A 29 7.72 6.28 -0.52
CA TRP A 29 8.69 6.73 0.49
C TRP A 29 9.11 5.63 1.45
N MET A 30 8.19 4.76 1.88
CA MET A 30 8.50 3.57 2.69
C MET A 30 9.40 2.60 1.93
N GLU A 31 9.12 2.35 0.64
CA GLU A 31 9.95 1.51 -0.22
C GLU A 31 11.33 2.12 -0.44
N HIS A 32 11.39 3.42 -0.70
CA HIS A 32 12.66 4.13 -0.80
C HIS A 32 13.49 3.99 0.49
N ALA A 33 12.88 4.21 1.66
CA ALA A 33 13.57 4.05 2.94
C ALA A 33 14.15 2.63 3.11
N ARG A 34 13.39 1.58 2.74
CA ARG A 34 13.89 0.21 2.77
C ARG A 34 15.09 0.01 1.84
N SER A 35 15.08 0.62 0.66
CA SER A 35 16.16 0.50 -0.32
C SER A 35 17.49 1.10 0.13
N LEU A 36 17.44 2.01 1.09
CA LEU A 36 18.62 2.65 1.68
C LEU A 36 19.30 1.84 2.77
N VAL A 37 18.69 0.72 3.20
CA VAL A 37 19.35 -0.18 4.16
C VAL A 37 20.62 -0.73 3.51
N PRO A 38 21.81 -0.61 4.16
CA PRO A 38 23.07 -1.05 3.58
C PRO A 38 23.06 -2.51 3.15
N ALA A 39 23.70 -2.83 2.03
CA ALA A 39 23.69 -4.17 1.44
C ALA A 39 24.35 -5.24 2.32
N ASP A 40 25.26 -4.84 3.19
CA ASP A 40 25.92 -5.68 4.20
C ASP A 40 25.10 -5.82 5.49
N ASP A 41 24.02 -5.05 5.65
CA ASP A 41 23.08 -5.27 6.75
C ASP A 41 22.26 -6.54 6.47
N SER A 42 22.18 -7.39 7.46
CA SER A 42 21.39 -8.63 7.37
C SER A 42 19.89 -8.42 7.16
N LEU A 43 19.38 -7.21 7.37
CA LEU A 43 18.01 -6.83 7.06
C LEU A 43 17.83 -6.42 5.60
N HIS A 44 18.89 -6.16 4.83
CA HIS A 44 18.78 -5.71 3.46
C HIS A 44 17.94 -6.67 2.59
N ALA A 45 18.28 -7.96 2.64
CA ALA A 45 17.56 -8.96 1.85
C ALA A 45 16.07 -9.09 2.25
N PRO A 46 15.70 -9.29 3.54
CA PRO A 46 14.29 -9.35 3.91
C PRO A 46 13.53 -8.06 3.62
N LEU A 47 14.16 -6.88 3.70
CA LEU A 47 13.48 -5.61 3.43
C LEU A 47 13.23 -5.35 1.94
N ASN A 48 13.99 -5.99 1.04
CA ASN A 48 13.98 -5.67 -0.39
C ASN A 48 13.56 -6.84 -1.31
N PHE A 49 13.54 -8.08 -0.83
CA PHE A 49 13.35 -9.27 -1.66
C PHE A 49 12.24 -10.20 -1.13
N GLY A 50 11.02 -9.73 -1.20
CA GLY A 50 9.85 -10.50 -0.86
C GLY A 50 8.67 -10.14 -1.77
N LEU A 51 7.73 -11.06 -1.93
CA LEU A 51 6.47 -10.77 -2.60
C LEU A 51 5.50 -10.17 -1.57
N ALA A 52 5.01 -8.97 -1.82
CA ALA A 52 4.02 -8.35 -0.98
C ALA A 52 2.74 -9.21 -0.93
N ARG A 53 2.28 -9.55 0.28
CA ARG A 53 1.04 -10.31 0.52
C ARG A 53 -0.07 -9.44 1.05
N SER A 54 0.27 -8.48 1.88
CA SER A 54 -0.71 -7.51 2.37
C SER A 54 -0.05 -6.22 2.84
N ILE A 55 -0.84 -5.16 2.83
CA ILE A 55 -0.52 -3.89 3.50
C ILE A 55 -1.70 -3.45 4.35
N ARG A 56 -1.37 -2.84 5.48
CA ARG A 56 -2.27 -2.04 6.31
C ARG A 56 -1.57 -0.70 6.51
N LEU A 57 -2.22 0.38 6.10
CA LEU A 57 -1.70 1.75 6.15
C LEU A 57 -2.75 2.64 6.81
N ASP A 58 -2.37 3.29 7.90
CA ASP A 58 -3.19 4.31 8.58
C ASP A 58 -2.54 5.68 8.44
N THR A 59 -3.36 6.67 8.16
CA THR A 59 -2.95 8.08 8.04
C THR A 59 -3.53 8.90 9.19
N PHE A 60 -2.69 9.70 9.85
CA PHE A 60 -3.05 10.47 11.04
C PHE A 60 -3.00 11.99 10.80
N ALA A 61 -2.08 12.43 9.94
CA ALA A 61 -1.93 13.82 9.60
C ALA A 61 -1.63 13.98 8.10
N PRO A 62 -2.16 14.98 7.43
CA PRO A 62 -1.86 15.22 6.02
C PRO A 62 -0.41 15.72 5.85
N ILE A 63 0.17 15.42 4.69
CA ILE A 63 1.36 16.10 4.17
C ILE A 63 0.88 16.96 3.02
N ASP A 64 0.70 18.24 3.29
CA ASP A 64 0.12 19.25 2.41
C ASP A 64 1.16 20.21 1.82
N THR A 65 2.39 20.10 2.29
CA THR A 65 3.53 20.90 1.85
C THR A 65 4.77 20.03 1.75
N PRO A 66 5.74 20.36 0.88
CA PRO A 66 7.02 19.68 0.80
C PRO A 66 7.88 19.94 2.04
N ALA A 67 7.55 19.32 3.15
CA ALA A 67 8.31 19.37 4.39
C ALA A 67 8.99 18.01 4.64
N PRO A 68 10.22 17.96 5.16
CA PRO A 68 10.94 16.72 5.40
C PRO A 68 10.17 15.74 6.26
N VAL A 69 10.16 14.46 5.84
CA VAL A 69 9.50 13.36 6.53
C VAL A 69 10.53 12.31 6.91
N ALA A 70 10.65 12.03 8.20
CA ALA A 70 11.44 10.92 8.70
C ALA A 70 10.64 9.62 8.54
N VAL A 71 11.28 8.61 7.95
CA VAL A 71 10.71 7.27 7.77
C VAL A 71 11.52 6.30 8.62
N ALA A 72 10.88 5.71 9.63
CA ALA A 72 11.43 4.63 10.42
C ALA A 72 10.95 3.28 9.86
N VAL A 73 11.87 2.31 9.78
CA VAL A 73 11.62 0.97 9.23
C VAL A 73 12.18 -0.08 10.16
N TRP A 74 11.42 -1.14 10.44
CA TRP A 74 11.90 -2.28 11.21
C TRP A 74 11.15 -3.58 10.87
N LEU A 75 11.81 -4.70 11.12
CA LEU A 75 11.20 -6.01 11.08
C LEU A 75 10.43 -6.23 12.39
N SER A 76 9.12 -6.34 12.33
CA SER A 76 8.24 -6.47 13.51
C SER A 76 7.81 -7.91 13.79
N HIS A 77 7.86 -8.77 12.78
CA HIS A 77 7.48 -10.17 12.88
C HIS A 77 8.23 -11.03 11.86
N CYS A 78 8.52 -12.28 12.24
CA CYS A 78 9.07 -13.29 11.34
C CYS A 78 8.37 -14.62 11.60
N GLY A 79 7.67 -15.13 10.59
CA GLY A 79 7.07 -16.45 10.56
C GLY A 79 7.92 -17.45 9.78
N THR A 80 7.34 -18.60 9.42
CA THR A 80 8.05 -19.66 8.69
C THR A 80 8.40 -19.27 7.27
N THR A 81 7.45 -18.70 6.52
CA THR A 81 7.63 -18.32 5.10
C THR A 81 7.34 -16.85 4.85
N SER A 82 6.98 -16.09 5.88
CA SER A 82 6.59 -14.68 5.79
C SER A 82 7.21 -13.86 6.90
N TYR A 83 7.26 -12.56 6.67
CA TYR A 83 7.73 -11.59 7.66
C TYR A 83 6.97 -10.28 7.50
N ALA A 84 6.87 -9.53 8.58
CA ALA A 84 6.24 -8.23 8.59
C ALA A 84 7.26 -7.12 8.81
N ILE A 85 7.14 -6.07 7.98
CA ILE A 85 7.93 -4.85 8.06
C ILE A 85 6.98 -3.72 8.44
N ASP A 86 7.31 -3.06 9.53
CA ASP A 86 6.56 -1.92 10.01
C ASP A 86 7.28 -0.61 9.67
N HIS A 87 6.46 0.43 9.44
CA HIS A 87 6.92 1.76 9.10
C HIS A 87 6.18 2.79 9.95
N GLU A 88 6.90 3.83 10.33
CA GLU A 88 6.32 5.04 10.88
C GLU A 88 6.89 6.25 10.16
N LEU A 89 6.01 7.09 9.65
CA LEU A 89 6.34 8.35 9.00
C LEU A 89 6.04 9.49 9.96
N THR A 90 7.04 10.35 10.18
CA THR A 90 6.96 11.47 11.12
C THR A 90 7.40 12.75 10.43
N ARG A 91 6.63 13.81 10.50
CA ARG A 91 7.02 15.12 9.98
C ARG A 91 8.16 15.68 10.85
N VAL A 92 9.27 16.05 10.21
CA VAL A 92 10.48 16.45 10.95
C VAL A 92 10.26 17.75 11.73
N GLY A 93 9.49 18.68 11.18
CA GLY A 93 9.34 20.03 11.75
C GLY A 93 8.63 20.08 13.10
N ASP A 94 7.60 19.26 13.30
CA ASP A 94 6.75 19.25 14.50
C ASP A 94 6.67 17.90 15.21
N GLY A 95 7.29 16.86 14.66
CA GLY A 95 7.26 15.51 15.21
C GLY A 95 5.92 14.79 15.08
N ALA A 96 4.95 15.34 14.34
CA ALA A 96 3.66 14.70 14.15
C ALA A 96 3.79 13.38 13.37
N VAL A 97 3.16 12.33 13.88
CA VAL A 97 3.04 11.07 13.15
C VAL A 97 2.08 11.29 11.98
N VAL A 98 2.57 11.04 10.77
CA VAL A 98 1.83 11.19 9.52
C VAL A 98 1.12 9.91 9.14
N ALA A 99 1.84 8.81 9.18
CA ALA A 99 1.32 7.51 8.82
C ALA A 99 2.04 6.38 9.55
N ARG A 100 1.35 5.25 9.70
CA ARG A 100 1.90 3.96 10.12
C ARG A 100 1.47 2.90 9.14
N ALA A 101 2.37 1.97 8.85
CA ALA A 101 2.04 0.86 7.98
C ALA A 101 2.70 -0.42 8.43
N ARG A 102 2.02 -1.53 8.15
CA ARG A 102 2.56 -2.88 8.19
C ARG A 102 2.43 -3.52 6.83
N LEU A 103 3.57 -3.95 6.28
CA LEU A 103 3.63 -4.75 5.08
C LEU A 103 4.01 -6.19 5.44
N VAL A 104 3.24 -7.15 4.96
CA VAL A 104 3.57 -8.57 5.07
C VAL A 104 4.13 -9.03 3.73
N PHE A 105 5.30 -9.63 3.79
CA PHE A 105 5.96 -10.23 2.62
C PHE A 105 6.06 -11.74 2.79
N VAL A 106 6.01 -12.44 1.68
CA VAL A 106 6.27 -13.87 1.60
C VAL A 106 7.61 -14.06 0.88
N ARG A 107 8.50 -14.85 1.49
CA ARG A 107 9.71 -15.28 0.80
C ARG A 107 9.35 -16.30 -0.25
N MET A 108 9.82 -16.08 -1.49
CA MET A 108 9.63 -16.98 -2.60
C MET A 108 10.92 -17.75 -2.87
N GLY A 109 10.78 -19.04 -3.11
CA GLY A 109 11.86 -19.89 -3.63
C GLY A 109 12.07 -19.69 -5.14
N ALA A 110 13.11 -20.33 -5.68
CA ALA A 110 13.39 -20.31 -7.12
C ALA A 110 12.26 -20.97 -7.96
N ASP A 111 11.51 -21.85 -7.35
CA ASP A 111 10.33 -22.51 -7.93
C ASP A 111 9.05 -21.65 -7.86
N ARG A 112 9.18 -20.39 -7.42
CA ARG A 112 8.06 -19.45 -7.21
C ARG A 112 7.02 -19.93 -6.19
N ARG A 113 7.43 -20.76 -5.24
CA ARG A 113 6.60 -21.17 -4.10
C ARG A 113 7.09 -20.53 -2.82
N PRO A 114 6.22 -20.39 -1.81
CA PRO A 114 6.64 -19.93 -0.49
C PRO A 114 7.79 -20.79 0.06
N ALA A 115 8.87 -20.15 0.46
CA ALA A 115 10.07 -20.81 0.99
C ALA A 115 10.34 -20.35 2.43
N PRO A 116 11.00 -21.19 3.26
CA PRO A 116 11.32 -20.82 4.63
C PRO A 116 12.18 -19.55 4.68
N VAL A 117 11.83 -18.64 5.57
CA VAL A 117 12.67 -17.47 5.88
C VAL A 117 13.92 -17.94 6.57
N ASP A 118 15.07 -17.34 6.23
CA ASP A 118 16.34 -17.65 6.88
C ASP A 118 16.23 -17.46 8.40
N PRO A 119 16.59 -18.45 9.23
CA PRO A 119 16.51 -18.35 10.69
C PRO A 119 17.25 -17.14 11.27
N SER A 120 18.31 -16.67 10.61
CA SER A 120 19.04 -15.46 11.03
C SER A 120 18.18 -14.21 11.01
N VAL A 121 17.16 -14.16 10.16
CA VAL A 121 16.20 -13.06 10.06
C VAL A 121 15.30 -12.99 11.30
N ALA A 122 14.91 -14.13 11.88
CA ALA A 122 14.09 -14.16 13.10
C ALA A 122 14.78 -13.46 14.28
N GLY A 123 16.10 -13.60 14.39
CA GLY A 123 16.90 -12.90 15.40
C GLY A 123 16.98 -11.38 15.20
N ARG A 124 16.48 -10.88 14.10
CA ARG A 124 16.48 -9.44 13.72
C ARG A 124 15.18 -8.73 13.99
N VAL A 125 14.16 -9.43 14.46
CA VAL A 125 12.90 -8.79 14.88
C VAL A 125 13.22 -7.72 15.92
N ARG A 126 12.79 -6.49 15.65
CA ARG A 126 13.06 -5.30 16.47
C ARG A 126 11.78 -4.52 16.68
N GLY A 127 11.56 -4.09 17.90
CA GLY A 127 10.39 -3.27 18.23
C GLY A 127 9.07 -4.03 18.33
N ALA A 128 8.13 -3.41 19.01
CA ALA A 128 6.76 -3.86 18.98
C ALA A 128 6.12 -3.57 17.59
N PRO A 129 5.16 -4.37 17.17
CA PRO A 129 4.33 -4.03 16.01
C PRO A 129 3.72 -2.65 16.15
N VAL A 130 3.62 -1.89 15.03
CA VAL A 130 2.86 -0.63 15.02
C VAL A 130 1.42 -0.89 15.45
N GLU A 131 0.88 0.03 16.24
CA GLU A 131 -0.55 0.08 16.50
C GLU A 131 -1.24 0.66 15.27
N LEU A 132 -2.08 -0.13 14.65
CA LEU A 132 -2.92 0.25 13.51
C LEU A 132 -4.37 0.32 13.96
N LEU A 133 -5.13 1.19 13.32
CA LEU A 133 -6.57 1.18 13.45
C LEU A 133 -7.05 -0.23 13.09
N GLN A 134 -7.86 -0.84 13.95
CA GLN A 134 -8.34 -2.20 13.69
C GLN A 134 -9.12 -2.20 12.38
N GLY A 135 -8.46 -2.69 11.32
CA GLY A 135 -9.09 -2.88 10.03
C GLY A 135 -10.14 -3.97 10.15
N ARG A 136 -11.32 -3.71 9.62
CA ARG A 136 -12.29 -4.78 9.40
C ARG A 136 -11.66 -5.78 8.42
N GLU A 137 -11.94 -7.06 8.61
CA GLU A 137 -11.52 -8.09 7.66
C GLU A 137 -11.97 -7.72 6.26
N LEU A 138 -11.12 -8.03 5.27
CA LEU A 138 -11.47 -7.89 3.87
C LEU A 138 -12.49 -8.99 3.53
N GLY A 139 -13.76 -8.72 3.85
CA GLY A 139 -14.86 -9.58 3.42
C GLY A 139 -15.01 -9.53 1.89
N GLU A 140 -15.60 -10.56 1.31
CA GLU A 140 -16.00 -10.49 -0.08
C GLU A 140 -17.08 -9.41 -0.25
N PRO A 141 -16.93 -8.50 -1.22
CA PRO A 141 -18.00 -7.55 -1.52
C PRO A 141 -19.22 -8.28 -2.05
N HIS A 142 -20.39 -7.83 -1.64
CA HIS A 142 -21.68 -8.44 -2.05
C HIS A 142 -22.41 -7.53 -3.02
N GLY A 143 -23.10 -8.15 -3.99
CA GLY A 143 -23.90 -7.45 -4.98
C GLY A 143 -23.10 -6.90 -6.18
N ALA A 144 -23.75 -6.12 -7.01
CA ALA A 144 -23.11 -5.47 -8.14
C ALA A 144 -22.17 -4.35 -7.66
N PRO A 145 -21.03 -4.14 -8.33
CA PRO A 145 -20.19 -2.99 -8.04
C PRO A 145 -20.93 -1.71 -8.37
N ALA A 146 -20.73 -0.69 -7.57
CA ALA A 146 -21.27 0.64 -7.82
C ALA A 146 -20.50 1.39 -8.92
N PHE A 147 -19.25 1.02 -9.13
CA PHE A 147 -18.41 1.55 -10.19
C PHE A 147 -17.41 0.49 -10.67
N GLU A 148 -17.18 0.48 -11.98
CA GLU A 148 -16.20 -0.39 -12.63
C GLU A 148 -15.43 0.40 -13.70
N ARG A 149 -14.13 0.17 -13.79
CA ARG A 149 -13.31 0.67 -14.90
C ARG A 149 -12.37 -0.41 -15.42
N ALA A 150 -12.24 -0.48 -16.75
CA ALA A 150 -11.25 -1.30 -17.42
C ALA A 150 -10.08 -0.43 -17.91
N PHE A 151 -8.87 -0.94 -17.82
CA PHE A 151 -7.65 -0.28 -18.30
C PHE A 151 -6.56 -1.31 -18.58
N GLN A 152 -5.50 -0.87 -19.22
CA GLN A 152 -4.33 -1.70 -19.49
C GLN A 152 -3.16 -1.27 -18.61
N ALA A 153 -2.50 -2.24 -17.96
CA ALA A 153 -1.24 -1.99 -17.27
C ALA A 153 -0.15 -1.64 -18.29
N VAL A 154 0.68 -0.65 -18.00
CA VAL A 154 1.74 -0.17 -18.88
C VAL A 154 3.13 -0.52 -18.32
N LEU A 155 4.16 -0.40 -19.17
CA LEU A 155 5.54 -0.77 -18.78
C LEU A 155 6.05 0.00 -17.55
N ASN A 156 5.64 1.24 -17.37
CA ASN A 156 6.04 2.06 -16.22
C ASN A 156 5.43 1.60 -14.89
N ASP A 157 4.44 0.71 -14.92
CA ASP A 157 3.80 0.15 -13.73
C ASP A 157 4.60 -1.03 -13.16
N GLU A 158 5.50 -1.61 -13.97
CA GLU A 158 6.32 -2.74 -13.54
C GLU A 158 7.49 -2.28 -12.65
N ASN A 159 7.74 -3.07 -11.63
CA ASN A 159 8.91 -2.94 -10.78
C ASN A 159 10.09 -3.80 -11.30
N ARG A 160 11.18 -3.85 -10.52
CA ARG A 160 12.37 -4.69 -10.84
C ARG A 160 12.05 -6.18 -10.97
N GLY A 161 10.95 -6.66 -10.37
CA GLY A 161 10.47 -8.04 -10.46
C GLY A 161 9.71 -8.34 -11.74
N ARG A 162 9.58 -7.36 -12.65
CA ARG A 162 8.84 -7.46 -13.92
C ARG A 162 7.36 -7.81 -13.72
N HIS A 163 6.76 -7.24 -12.70
CA HIS A 163 5.32 -7.28 -12.46
C HIS A 163 4.88 -5.91 -11.93
N VAL A 164 3.58 -5.62 -12.02
CA VAL A 164 2.99 -4.39 -11.50
C VAL A 164 3.31 -4.29 -10.00
N GLY A 165 3.92 -3.17 -9.63
CA GLY A 165 4.35 -2.93 -8.25
C GLY A 165 3.17 -2.88 -7.26
N HIS A 166 3.39 -3.30 -6.03
CA HIS A 166 2.35 -3.28 -4.99
C HIS A 166 1.86 -1.85 -4.68
N THR A 167 2.71 -0.85 -4.81
CA THR A 167 2.34 0.57 -4.66
C THR A 167 1.46 1.04 -5.83
N GLN A 168 1.74 0.55 -7.05
CA GLN A 168 0.94 0.84 -8.23
C GLN A 168 -0.46 0.21 -8.17
N VAL A 169 -0.58 -0.99 -7.59
CA VAL A 169 -1.90 -1.61 -7.35
C VAL A 169 -2.75 -0.72 -6.44
N VAL A 170 -2.16 -0.15 -5.38
CA VAL A 170 -2.87 0.81 -4.50
C VAL A 170 -3.30 2.05 -5.26
N ASP A 171 -2.46 2.57 -6.16
CA ASP A 171 -2.79 3.71 -7.01
C ASP A 171 -3.99 3.43 -7.94
N TYR A 172 -4.02 2.25 -8.55
CA TYR A 172 -5.16 1.84 -9.37
C TYR A 172 -6.48 1.79 -8.58
N LEU A 173 -6.42 1.28 -7.35
CA LEU A 173 -7.59 1.19 -6.48
C LEU A 173 -8.03 2.56 -5.97
N ASP A 174 -7.09 3.43 -5.57
CA ASP A 174 -7.38 4.81 -5.14
C ASP A 174 -7.94 5.65 -6.28
N ASP A 175 -7.39 5.54 -7.49
CA ASP A 175 -7.95 6.19 -8.68
C ASP A 175 -9.35 5.69 -9.01
N THR A 176 -9.60 4.39 -8.89
CA THR A 176 -10.93 3.81 -9.14
C THR A 176 -11.95 4.38 -8.17
N TRP A 177 -11.62 4.47 -6.90
CA TRP A 177 -12.45 5.10 -5.89
C TRP A 177 -12.71 6.58 -6.19
N ARG A 178 -11.67 7.36 -6.50
CA ARG A 178 -11.79 8.79 -6.81
C ARG A 178 -12.65 9.04 -8.06
N LEU A 179 -12.49 8.22 -9.10
CA LEU A 179 -13.31 8.30 -10.31
C LEU A 179 -14.76 7.91 -10.05
N ALA A 180 -15.00 6.93 -9.18
CA ALA A 180 -16.36 6.60 -8.74
C ALA A 180 -17.03 7.82 -8.08
N LEU A 181 -16.33 8.53 -7.20
CA LEU A 181 -16.84 9.75 -6.57
C LEU A 181 -17.07 10.90 -7.56
N LEU A 182 -16.22 11.02 -8.59
CA LEU A 182 -16.39 12.05 -9.62
C LEU A 182 -17.59 11.80 -10.54
N GLY A 183 -17.83 10.53 -10.92
CA GLY A 183 -18.78 10.17 -11.96
C GLY A 183 -20.11 9.59 -11.48
N ALA A 184 -20.12 8.86 -10.39
CA ALA A 184 -21.25 8.05 -9.97
C ALA A 184 -22.14 8.73 -8.93
N VAL A 185 -21.67 9.76 -8.25
CA VAL A 185 -22.41 10.35 -7.13
C VAL A 185 -23.09 11.65 -7.57
N GLN A 186 -24.31 11.54 -8.11
CA GLN A 186 -25.21 12.70 -8.18
C GLN A 186 -25.45 13.19 -6.75
N GLY A 187 -24.92 14.38 -6.43
CA GLY A 187 -25.05 14.98 -5.10
C GLY A 187 -23.86 14.76 -4.15
N ALA A 188 -22.74 14.20 -4.62
CA ALA A 188 -21.52 14.22 -3.83
C ALA A 188 -21.12 15.66 -3.49
N GLU A 189 -20.71 15.88 -2.25
CA GLU A 189 -20.19 17.19 -1.86
C GLU A 189 -18.97 17.55 -2.73
N PRO A 190 -18.86 18.82 -3.17
CA PRO A 190 -17.71 19.29 -3.93
C PRO A 190 -16.41 18.96 -3.20
N GLY A 191 -15.48 18.29 -3.90
CA GLY A 191 -14.18 17.92 -3.33
C GLY A 191 -14.14 16.58 -2.58
N MET A 192 -15.22 15.82 -2.46
CA MET A 192 -15.23 14.52 -1.80
C MET A 192 -14.22 13.52 -2.42
N HIS A 193 -14.02 13.58 -3.74
CA HIS A 193 -13.04 12.76 -4.46
C HIS A 193 -11.58 13.06 -4.10
N TRP A 194 -11.32 14.17 -3.41
CA TRP A 194 -10.00 14.51 -2.86
C TRP A 194 -9.78 13.99 -1.43
N ARG A 195 -10.80 13.42 -0.83
CA ARG A 195 -10.67 12.93 0.54
C ARG A 195 -9.64 11.80 0.63
N GLN A 196 -8.72 11.92 1.58
CA GLN A 196 -7.72 10.88 1.83
C GLN A 196 -8.29 9.80 2.73
N PRO A 197 -8.10 8.51 2.42
CA PRO A 197 -8.44 7.42 3.34
C PRO A 197 -7.67 7.55 4.65
N ARG A 198 -8.34 7.36 5.77
CA ARG A 198 -7.73 7.26 7.10
C ARG A 198 -7.10 5.90 7.33
N SER A 199 -7.62 4.88 6.69
CA SER A 199 -7.08 3.53 6.76
C SER A 199 -7.26 2.82 5.43
N ILE A 200 -6.23 2.10 5.02
CA ILE A 200 -6.20 1.26 3.83
C ILE A 200 -5.75 -0.14 4.23
N ALA A 201 -6.53 -1.12 3.82
CA ALA A 201 -6.17 -2.52 3.89
C ALA A 201 -6.15 -3.09 2.47
N VAL A 202 -5.06 -3.74 2.06
CA VAL A 202 -4.97 -4.44 0.77
C VAL A 202 -4.38 -5.82 1.00
N ASP A 203 -4.98 -6.84 0.39
CA ASP A 203 -4.44 -8.17 0.23
C ASP A 203 -4.12 -8.40 -1.24
N TYR A 204 -2.89 -8.80 -1.53
CA TYR A 204 -2.42 -9.11 -2.88
C TYR A 204 -2.55 -10.61 -3.12
N GLU A 205 -3.32 -11.00 -4.14
CA GLU A 205 -3.66 -12.40 -4.42
C GLU A 205 -3.05 -12.90 -5.73
N GLY A 206 -2.61 -11.99 -6.58
CA GLY A 206 -2.04 -12.30 -7.88
C GLY A 206 -1.03 -11.27 -8.35
N GLU A 207 -0.34 -11.61 -9.43
CA GLU A 207 0.56 -10.70 -10.15
C GLU A 207 -0.13 -10.23 -11.43
N ALA A 208 0.08 -8.96 -11.79
CA ALA A 208 -0.25 -8.40 -13.09
C ALA A 208 1.03 -7.94 -13.78
N HIS A 209 1.01 -7.90 -15.11
CA HIS A 209 2.14 -7.52 -15.96
C HIS A 209 1.75 -6.42 -16.94
N ALA A 210 2.74 -5.72 -17.46
CA ALA A 210 2.51 -4.77 -18.55
C ALA A 210 1.83 -5.47 -19.73
N GLY A 211 0.80 -4.81 -20.29
CA GLY A 211 -0.04 -5.38 -21.33
C GLY A 211 -1.29 -6.09 -20.85
N ASP A 212 -1.35 -6.50 -19.58
CA ASP A 212 -2.56 -7.10 -19.02
C ASP A 212 -3.73 -6.11 -19.07
N GLN A 213 -4.88 -6.59 -19.52
CA GLN A 213 -6.16 -5.88 -19.31
C GLN A 213 -6.60 -6.13 -17.87
N LEU A 214 -6.90 -5.07 -17.17
CA LEU A 214 -7.30 -5.09 -15.77
C LEU A 214 -8.67 -4.43 -15.62
N VAL A 215 -9.44 -4.92 -14.66
CA VAL A 215 -10.71 -4.33 -14.24
C VAL A 215 -10.65 -4.06 -12.75
N ALA A 216 -10.82 -2.81 -12.38
CA ALA A 216 -10.98 -2.39 -10.99
C ALA A 216 -12.43 -2.04 -10.70
N ARG A 217 -12.93 -2.52 -9.56
CA ARG A 217 -14.31 -2.33 -9.12
C ARG A 217 -14.34 -1.71 -7.75
N ALA A 218 -15.39 -0.93 -7.50
CA ALA A 218 -15.66 -0.33 -6.20
C ALA A 218 -17.09 -0.64 -5.75
N TRP A 219 -17.22 -1.08 -4.51
CA TRP A 219 -18.47 -1.25 -3.78
C TRP A 219 -18.47 -0.27 -2.62
N THR A 220 -19.64 0.23 -2.28
CA THR A 220 -19.81 1.08 -1.11
C THR A 220 -21.02 0.61 -0.33
N THR A 221 -20.99 0.83 0.96
CA THR A 221 -22.20 0.86 1.78
C THR A 221 -23.01 2.11 1.44
N SER A 222 -24.20 2.28 1.97
CA SER A 222 -25.12 3.36 1.65
C SER A 222 -24.55 4.80 1.67
N GLU A 223 -23.35 4.96 2.25
CA GLU A 223 -22.65 6.23 2.34
C GLU A 223 -21.24 6.11 1.75
N TRP A 224 -21.03 6.64 0.57
CA TRP A 224 -19.73 6.74 -0.10
C TRP A 224 -18.63 7.43 0.75
N ALA A 225 -19.05 8.09 1.82
CA ALA A 225 -18.19 8.93 2.63
C ALA A 225 -17.37 8.18 3.67
N SER A 226 -17.69 6.94 4.02
CA SER A 226 -17.09 6.27 5.18
C SER A 226 -16.30 5.01 4.88
N ASP A 227 -16.65 4.27 3.83
CA ASP A 227 -16.12 2.92 3.59
C ASP A 227 -16.26 2.52 2.12
N ALA A 228 -15.21 1.95 1.55
CA ALA A 228 -15.22 1.35 0.22
C ALA A 228 -14.51 0.00 0.22
N ALA A 229 -15.16 -1.01 -0.34
CA ALA A 229 -14.51 -2.24 -0.75
C ALA A 229 -14.11 -2.12 -2.23
N LEU A 230 -12.92 -2.60 -2.56
CA LEU A 230 -12.40 -2.54 -3.92
C LEU A 230 -11.76 -3.89 -4.30
N ASP A 231 -11.80 -4.21 -5.58
CA ASP A 231 -10.98 -5.28 -6.13
C ASP A 231 -10.28 -4.85 -7.43
N LEU A 232 -9.26 -5.60 -7.77
CA LEU A 232 -8.57 -5.54 -9.04
C LEU A 232 -8.49 -6.96 -9.61
N THR A 233 -9.01 -7.15 -10.81
CA THR A 233 -9.07 -8.46 -11.47
C THR A 233 -8.46 -8.42 -12.86
N ARG A 234 -7.94 -9.57 -13.32
CA ARG A 234 -7.53 -9.78 -14.69
C ARG A 234 -8.58 -10.66 -15.40
N PRO A 235 -9.37 -10.09 -16.34
CA PRO A 235 -10.49 -10.82 -16.96
C PRO A 235 -10.07 -12.03 -17.79
N SER A 236 -8.87 -12.03 -18.39
CA SER A 236 -8.41 -13.10 -19.27
C SER A 236 -8.37 -14.48 -18.62
N ASP A 237 -8.13 -14.54 -17.31
CA ASP A 237 -8.10 -15.77 -16.50
C ASP A 237 -8.97 -15.67 -15.24
N GLN A 238 -9.76 -14.63 -15.12
CA GLN A 238 -10.64 -14.32 -13.98
C GLN A 238 -9.90 -14.24 -12.65
N ARG A 239 -8.60 -13.93 -12.69
CA ARG A 239 -7.76 -13.89 -11.51
C ARG A 239 -7.96 -12.62 -10.72
N CYS A 240 -8.21 -12.74 -9.43
CA CYS A 240 -8.10 -11.64 -8.49
C CYS A 240 -6.61 -11.28 -8.32
N ILE A 241 -6.27 -10.02 -8.52
CA ILE A 241 -4.93 -9.46 -8.31
C ILE A 241 -4.82 -8.90 -6.91
N ALA A 242 -5.84 -8.14 -6.47
CA ALA A 242 -5.88 -7.56 -5.14
C ALA A 242 -7.33 -7.32 -4.69
N ARG A 243 -7.51 -7.36 -3.37
CA ARG A 243 -8.70 -6.86 -2.69
C ARG A 243 -8.31 -5.78 -1.71
N ALA A 244 -9.16 -4.79 -1.55
CA ALA A 244 -8.89 -3.67 -0.65
C ALA A 244 -10.14 -3.20 0.09
N ARG A 245 -9.88 -2.51 1.20
CA ARG A 245 -10.85 -1.73 1.93
C ARG A 245 -10.25 -0.40 2.33
N PHE A 246 -10.97 0.66 2.03
CA PHE A 246 -10.61 2.03 2.37
C PHE A 246 -11.62 2.57 3.37
N LEU A 247 -11.14 3.18 4.46
CA LEU A 247 -11.95 3.89 5.46
C LEU A 247 -11.59 5.38 5.40
N PHE A 248 -12.60 6.24 5.45
CA PHE A 248 -12.47 7.70 5.31
C PHE A 248 -12.82 8.48 6.57
#